data_8479001cd895e37511c9fb3ebf78e762
#
_entry.id   8479001cd895e37511c9fb3ebf78e762
#
_cell.length_a   1.000
_cell.length_b   1.000
_cell.length_c   1.000
_cell.angle_alpha   90.00
_cell.angle_beta   90.00
_cell.angle_gamma   90.00
#
_symmetry.space_group_name_H-M   'P 1'
#
loop_
_entity.id
_entity.type
_entity.pdbx_description
1 polymer ?
#
loop_
_entity_poly.entity_id
_entity_poly.type
_entity_poly.pdbx_seq_one_letter_code
_entity_poly.pdbx_strand_id
1 'polypeptide(L)' 'MGHFYRFKRGDQVIIVSGIYAGFPGAVDGAVFQRTIDYPDAFSPGYHVIISDGPVVTVRWDQVSAMNIGLEDNQ' A
#
# COMPACT_ATOMS: atom_id res chain seq x y z
N MET A 1 -10.56 -12.16 9.80
CA MET A 1 -9.78 -12.20 9.23
C MET A 1 -9.66 -11.50 8.08
N GLY A 2 -9.22 -11.07 7.38
CA GLY A 2 -9.14 -10.30 6.22
C GLY A 2 -9.20 -8.83 6.41
N HIS A 3 -9.27 -8.38 7.63
CA HIS A 3 -9.38 -6.96 7.83
C HIS A 3 -8.16 -6.21 7.36
N PHE A 4 -7.00 -6.84 7.38
CA PHE A 4 -5.78 -6.14 7.02
C PHE A 4 -5.60 -6.10 5.51
N TYR A 5 -6.13 -7.05 4.80
CA TYR A 5 -5.86 -7.16 3.38
C TYR A 5 -7.06 -6.63 2.60
N ARG A 6 -7.16 -5.29 2.55
CA ARG A 6 -8.28 -4.65 1.89
C ARG A 6 -8.06 -4.44 0.41
N PHE A 7 -6.84 -4.58 -0.05
CA PHE A 7 -6.50 -4.29 -1.44
C PHE A 7 -5.98 -5.54 -2.12
N LYS A 8 -6.10 -5.58 -3.43
CA LYS A 8 -5.61 -6.69 -4.20
C LYS A 8 -4.72 -6.18 -5.31
N ARG A 9 -4.03 -7.08 -5.94
CA ARG A 9 -3.10 -6.74 -7.00
C ARG A 9 -3.78 -5.90 -8.04
N GLY A 10 -3.12 -4.83 -8.42
CA GLY A 10 -3.64 -3.90 -9.39
C GLY A 10 -4.38 -2.71 -8.81
N ASP A 11 -4.75 -2.78 -7.53
CA ASP A 11 -5.47 -1.65 -6.93
C ASP A 11 -4.56 -0.44 -6.83
N GLN A 12 -5.11 0.73 -7.11
CA GLN A 12 -4.36 1.98 -7.00
C GLN A 12 -4.47 2.50 -5.58
N VAL A 13 -3.37 2.83 -4.99
CA VAL A 13 -3.32 3.26 -3.60
C VAL A 13 -2.36 4.43 -3.45
N ILE A 14 -2.44 5.08 -2.30
CA ILE A 14 -1.48 6.09 -1.92
C ILE A 14 -0.89 5.69 -0.58
N ILE A 15 0.40 5.86 -0.41
CA ILE A 15 1.06 5.57 0.86
C ILE A 15 0.87 6.80 1.73
N VAL A 16 0.33 6.61 2.91
CA VAL A 16 -0.08 7.73 3.75
C VAL A 16 0.83 8.01 4.92
N SER A 17 1.78 7.14 5.19
CA SER A 17 2.72 7.37 6.29
C SER A 17 4.04 6.68 6.03
N GLY A 18 5.07 7.07 6.74
CA GLY A 18 6.39 6.47 6.66
C GLY A 18 7.27 7.16 5.64
N ILE A 19 8.33 6.49 5.28
CA ILE A 19 9.32 7.05 4.38
C ILE A 19 8.74 7.42 3.03
N TYR A 20 7.78 6.66 2.56
CA TYR A 20 7.20 6.89 1.25
C TYR A 20 5.85 7.60 1.31
N ALA A 21 5.54 8.27 2.40
CA ALA A 21 4.25 8.97 2.52
C ALA A 21 4.07 9.93 1.35
N GLY A 22 2.89 9.89 0.77
CA GLY A 22 2.56 10.76 -0.35
C GLY A 22 2.78 10.16 -1.73
N PHE A 23 3.41 8.99 -1.79
CA PHE A 23 3.66 8.38 -3.09
C PHE A 23 2.47 7.53 -3.51
N PRO A 24 1.96 7.74 -4.71
CA PRO A 24 0.94 6.85 -5.25
C PRO A 24 1.58 5.61 -5.84
N GLY A 25 0.84 4.55 -5.93
CA GLY A 25 1.35 3.33 -6.53
C GLY A 25 0.26 2.32 -6.76
N ALA A 26 0.67 1.15 -7.17
CA ALA A 26 -0.25 0.05 -7.42
C ALA A 26 0.15 -1.14 -6.57
N VAL A 27 -0.81 -1.80 -5.98
CA VAL A 27 -0.54 -2.97 -5.16
C VAL A 27 -0.07 -4.11 -6.07
N ASP A 28 1.03 -4.73 -5.71
CA ASP A 28 1.53 -5.87 -6.44
C ASP A 28 1.22 -7.18 -5.73
N GLY A 29 0.97 -7.14 -4.46
CA GLY A 29 0.60 -8.33 -3.71
C GLY A 29 0.51 -8.05 -2.24
N ALA A 30 -0.09 -8.97 -1.52
CA ALA A 30 -0.22 -8.90 -0.08
C ALA A 30 0.83 -9.81 0.54
N VAL A 31 1.40 -9.40 1.65
CA VAL A 31 2.50 -10.13 2.27
C VAL A 31 2.36 -10.12 3.78
N PHE A 32 3.11 -10.98 4.42
CA PHE A 32 3.23 -10.96 5.87
C PHE A 32 4.71 -11.03 6.15
N GLN A 33 5.32 -9.88 6.38
CA GLN A 33 6.76 -9.84 6.56
C GLN A 33 7.16 -8.53 7.21
N ARG A 34 8.43 -8.30 7.41
CA ARG A 34 8.91 -7.03 7.89
C ARG A 34 8.71 -6.01 6.79
N THR A 35 8.35 -4.80 7.16
CA THR A 35 8.09 -3.74 6.19
C THR A 35 9.13 -2.64 6.37
N ILE A 36 9.19 -1.73 5.41
CA ILE A 36 10.28 -0.80 5.39
C ILE A 36 10.29 0.15 6.59
N ASP A 37 9.13 0.52 7.08
CA ASP A 37 9.05 1.41 8.23
C ASP A 37 8.92 0.67 9.56
N TYR A 38 8.75 -0.63 9.53
CA TYR A 38 8.59 -1.42 10.75
C TYR A 38 9.41 -2.70 10.63
N PRO A 39 10.72 -2.54 10.61
CA PRO A 39 11.58 -3.69 10.33
C PRO A 39 11.77 -4.65 11.49
N ASP A 40 11.25 -4.29 12.65
CA ASP A 40 11.47 -5.13 13.83
C ASP A 40 10.52 -6.28 13.99
N ALA A 41 9.45 -6.30 13.27
CA ALA A 41 8.46 -7.35 13.45
C ALA A 41 7.76 -7.65 12.14
N PHE A 42 7.26 -8.86 12.02
CA PHE A 42 6.45 -9.21 10.86
C PHE A 42 5.06 -8.61 11.03
N SER A 43 4.49 -8.16 9.95
CA SER A 43 3.13 -7.64 9.97
C SER A 43 2.49 -7.85 8.62
N PRO A 44 1.15 -7.81 8.55
CA PRO A 44 0.49 -7.81 7.25
C PRO A 44 0.88 -6.56 6.49
N GLY A 45 1.07 -6.67 5.21
CA GLY A 45 1.47 -5.52 4.42
C GLY A 45 1.25 -5.75 2.94
N TYR A 46 1.78 -4.86 2.15
CA TYR A 46 1.63 -4.92 0.70
C TYR A 46 2.95 -4.57 0.02
N HIS A 47 3.19 -5.22 -1.10
CA HIS A 47 4.20 -4.76 -2.02
C HIS A 47 3.52 -3.73 -2.91
N VAL A 48 4.07 -2.54 -2.98
CA VAL A 48 3.50 -1.45 -3.77
C VAL A 48 4.53 -0.98 -4.78
N ILE A 49 4.12 -0.95 -6.05
CA ILE A 49 4.99 -0.46 -7.12
C ILE A 49 4.75 1.03 -7.22
N ILE A 50 5.76 1.84 -6.95
CA ILE A 50 5.58 3.27 -6.96
C ILE A 50 6.16 3.84 -8.24
N SER A 51 5.37 4.67 -8.90
CA SER A 51 5.81 5.40 -10.10
C SER A 51 6.62 4.61 -11.11
N ASP A 52 6.13 3.51 -11.52
CA ASP A 52 6.81 2.72 -12.51
C ASP A 52 8.14 2.24 -12.06
N GLY A 53 8.43 2.28 -10.87
CA GLY A 53 9.74 2.00 -10.42
C GLY A 53 9.80 0.96 -9.39
N PRO A 54 10.43 1.26 -8.28
CA PRO A 54 10.71 0.25 -7.27
C PRO A 54 9.46 -0.27 -6.60
N VAL A 55 9.58 -1.47 -6.09
CA VAL A 55 8.55 -2.07 -5.29
C VAL A 55 8.95 -1.88 -3.85
N VAL A 56 8.09 -1.27 -3.06
CA VAL A 56 8.35 -1.08 -1.64
C VAL A 56 7.38 -1.91 -0.84
N THR A 57 7.77 -2.33 0.33
CA THR A 57 6.91 -3.13 1.20
C THR A 57 6.48 -2.27 2.37
N VAL A 58 5.19 -2.03 2.47
CA VAL A 58 4.65 -1.17 3.52
C VAL A 58 3.62 -1.92 4.32
N ARG A 59 3.40 -1.47 5.55
CA ARG A 59 2.48 -2.15 6.44
C ARG A 59 1.04 -1.83 6.02
N TRP A 60 0.13 -2.73 6.36
CA TRP A 60 -1.26 -2.65 5.91
C TRP A 60 -1.92 -1.30 6.20
N ASP A 61 -1.54 -0.66 7.28
CA ASP A 61 -2.18 0.59 7.67
C ASP A 61 -1.48 1.81 7.09
N GLN A 62 -0.51 1.62 6.24
CA GLN A 62 0.19 2.72 5.60
C GLN A 62 -0.34 3.05 4.22
N VAL A 63 -1.38 2.39 3.78
CA VAL A 63 -1.93 2.62 2.44
C VAL A 63 -3.41 2.93 2.51
N SER A 64 -3.86 3.72 1.58
CA SER A 64 -5.26 4.08 1.46
C SER A 64 -5.65 4.02 0.00
N ALA A 65 -6.92 3.84 -0.26
CA ALA A 65 -7.39 3.79 -1.63
C ALA A 65 -7.17 5.12 -2.32
N MET A 66 -6.80 5.06 -3.58
CA MET A 66 -6.67 6.27 -4.34
C MET A 66 -7.92 6.43 -5.16
N ASN A 67 -8.75 7.36 -4.78
CA ASN A 67 -10.05 7.51 -5.38
C ASN A 67 -10.12 8.57 -6.42
N ILE A 68 -9.21 8.57 -7.32
CA ILE A 68 -9.19 9.55 -8.33
C ILE A 68 -10.36 9.45 -9.21
N GLY A 69 -11.06 10.44 -9.36
CA GLY A 69 -12.13 10.47 -10.33
C GLY A 69 -13.43 9.88 -9.90
N LEU A 70 -13.44 9.23 -8.76
CA LEU A 70 -14.64 8.69 -8.38
C LEU A 70 -15.55 9.66 -7.85
N GLU A 71 -15.04 10.47 -7.10
CA GLU A 71 -15.87 11.37 -6.43
C GLU A 71 -16.48 12.30 -7.30
N ASP A 72 -15.98 12.48 -8.44
CA ASP A 72 -16.55 13.47 -9.20
C ASP A 72 -17.67 12.99 -9.90
N ASN A 73 -17.98 11.88 -9.80
CA ASN A 73 -19.01 11.51 -10.41
C ASN A 73 -20.14 11.75 -9.79
N GLN A 74 -20.19 12.25 -9.03
CA GLN A 74 -21.22 12.40 -8.43
C GLN A 74 -21.80 13.36 -8.50
#